data_7100d332d7879513e7d92bdcc8b91ef2
#
_entry.id   7100d332d7879513e7d92bdcc8b91ef2
#
_cell.length_a   1.000
_cell.length_b   1.000
_cell.length_c   1.000
_cell.angle_alpha   90.00
_cell.angle_beta   90.00
_cell.angle_gamma   90.00
#
_symmetry.space_group_name_H-M   'P 1'
#
loop_
_entity.id
_entity.type
_entity.pdbx_description
1 polymer ?
#
loop_
_entity_poly.entity_id
_entity_poly.type
_entity_poly.pdbx_seq_one_letter_code
_entity_poly.pdbx_strand_id
1 'polypeptide(L)'
;MFVEHMKCSQEDEHMLVLEVPTAAFRDTMFKAMGQQLRDAVLQAWGTMPSVKWVFTDMLANPDNLGQGAGGASVVRASGPVAKLTPVAQPTNFESHLIEAYTFDSYCEGISNRAAVNMARAMAENPDVQTFNPFFLYGPSGVGKTHLVNAVGNAVREKFPDRRVLFVSARNFQVQYADAAMADRNNRNSTAINSFIHFYQSIDMLIIDDFQEISGEKTLKAFFHIFNHLHANGRKMLFTCDRSPAELKGLEERILSRLRWGITLPLDQPDRTLRRDIILCKLRRDGVEGFPMEVVDYLADVVSENARELYGMVNSIMAESMKTADYRITVEMAQRVVPRIVNQARKELSFREILDLVCEHYALKSKDVCSKSRKGNIAAVRHIVCYLGQKFTDVSLSQIGRELGGRDHSTILHSCKKIERQFATDATFREEIENIELTLRK
;
A
#
# COMPACT_ATOMS: atom_id res chain seq x y z
N MET A 1 36.64 6.14 22.16
CA MET A 1 35.32 5.49 21.86
C MET A 1 35.26 4.85 20.47
N PHE A 2 35.53 5.55 19.33
CA PHE A 2 35.53 4.90 18.00
C PHE A 2 36.80 4.07 17.73
N VAL A 3 37.97 4.52 18.20
CA VAL A 3 39.26 3.92 17.95
C VAL A 3 39.42 2.58 18.68
N GLU A 4 38.77 2.34 19.81
CA GLU A 4 38.79 1.09 20.59
C GLU A 4 38.16 -0.10 19.86
N HIS A 5 37.31 0.14 18.89
CA HIS A 5 36.60 -0.88 18.11
C HIS A 5 37.11 -1.02 16.68
N MET A 6 38.24 -0.38 16.37
CA MET A 6 38.89 -0.41 15.08
C MET A 6 40.26 -1.08 15.17
N LYS A 7 40.51 -2.06 14.34
CA LYS A 7 41.85 -2.63 14.18
C LYS A 7 42.44 -2.12 12.88
N CYS A 8 43.73 -1.78 12.96
CA CYS A 8 44.48 -1.27 11.81
C CYS A 8 45.64 -2.25 11.57
N SER A 9 45.74 -2.73 10.34
CA SER A 9 46.88 -3.57 9.89
C SER A 9 47.34 -3.08 8.51
N GLN A 10 48.63 -3.31 8.24
CA GLN A 10 49.25 -2.96 6.98
C GLN A 10 49.37 -4.24 6.14
N GLU A 11 48.83 -4.24 4.93
CA GLU A 11 48.89 -5.38 4.01
C GLU A 11 50.09 -5.24 3.05
N ASP A 12 50.41 -3.99 2.59
CA ASP A 12 51.55 -3.63 1.74
C ASP A 12 52.02 -2.20 2.05
N GLU A 13 53.17 -1.76 1.48
CA GLU A 13 53.71 -0.41 1.65
C GLU A 13 52.73 0.71 1.23
N HIS A 14 51.69 0.38 0.46
CA HIS A 14 50.70 1.31 -0.05
C HIS A 14 49.23 0.98 0.32
N MET A 15 49.02 -0.05 1.18
CA MET A 15 47.67 -0.50 1.53
C MET A 15 47.48 -0.63 3.05
N LEU A 16 46.49 0.11 3.55
CA LEU A 16 46.07 0.09 4.94
C LEU A 16 44.76 -0.70 5.06
N VAL A 17 44.74 -1.70 5.94
CA VAL A 17 43.53 -2.47 6.23
C VAL A 17 42.92 -1.98 7.53
N LEU A 18 41.66 -1.53 7.48
CA LEU A 18 40.90 -1.11 8.65
C LEU A 18 39.77 -2.09 8.91
N GLU A 19 39.87 -2.81 10.03
CA GLU A 19 38.79 -3.69 10.48
C GLU A 19 37.85 -2.93 11.40
N VAL A 20 36.57 -2.94 11.07
CA VAL A 20 35.50 -2.28 11.83
C VAL A 20 34.32 -3.23 11.99
N PRO A 21 33.48 -3.08 13.06
CA PRO A 21 32.35 -3.97 13.31
C PRO A 21 31.36 -4.05 12.16
N THR A 22 30.91 -2.90 11.64
CA THR A 22 29.88 -2.81 10.60
C THR A 22 30.13 -1.66 9.64
N ALA A 23 29.48 -1.68 8.47
CA ALA A 23 29.49 -0.56 7.51
C ALA A 23 28.88 0.72 8.12
N ALA A 24 27.85 0.61 8.94
CA ALA A 24 27.21 1.74 9.63
C ALA A 24 28.17 2.39 10.65
N PHE A 25 28.99 1.58 11.32
CA PHE A 25 30.04 2.07 12.22
C PHE A 25 31.10 2.87 11.45
N ARG A 26 31.57 2.37 10.30
CA ARG A 26 32.48 3.10 9.39
C ARG A 26 31.93 4.48 9.03
N ASP A 27 30.68 4.53 8.56
CA ASP A 27 30.06 5.76 8.05
C ASP A 27 29.86 6.80 9.18
N THR A 28 29.49 6.35 10.38
CA THR A 28 29.35 7.20 11.56
C THR A 28 30.72 7.75 12.01
N MET A 29 31.73 6.90 12.02
CA MET A 29 33.10 7.30 12.35
C MET A 29 33.65 8.30 11.31
N PHE A 30 33.42 8.08 10.02
CA PHE A 30 33.84 9.03 8.98
C PHE A 30 33.17 10.40 9.12
N LYS A 31 31.89 10.45 9.46
CA LYS A 31 31.17 11.70 9.71
C LYS A 31 31.72 12.44 10.92
N ALA A 32 32.10 11.71 11.96
CA ALA A 32 32.56 12.31 13.23
C ALA A 32 34.04 12.69 13.22
N MET A 33 34.91 11.90 12.58
CA MET A 33 36.37 11.98 12.71
C MET A 33 37.12 11.82 11.38
N GLY A 34 36.45 11.83 10.24
CA GLY A 34 37.07 11.50 8.93
C GLY A 34 38.24 12.41 8.54
N GLN A 35 38.18 13.72 8.91
CA GLN A 35 39.27 14.64 8.68
C GLN A 35 40.47 14.33 9.58
N GLN A 36 40.24 14.12 10.88
CA GLN A 36 41.27 13.79 11.83
C GLN A 36 41.98 12.44 11.52
N LEU A 37 41.23 11.46 11.02
CA LEU A 37 41.74 10.19 10.56
C LEU A 37 42.65 10.36 9.32
N ARG A 38 42.26 11.18 8.36
CA ARG A 38 43.08 11.51 7.19
C ARG A 38 44.38 12.21 7.59
N ASP A 39 44.29 13.19 8.48
CA ASP A 39 45.45 13.94 8.93
C ASP A 39 46.45 13.04 9.70
N ALA A 40 45.93 12.14 10.50
CA ALA A 40 46.77 11.16 11.24
C ALA A 40 47.43 10.16 10.29
N VAL A 41 46.74 9.68 9.26
CA VAL A 41 47.31 8.76 8.26
C VAL A 41 48.34 9.46 7.40
N LEU A 42 48.10 10.71 6.99
CA LEU A 42 49.06 11.55 6.26
C LEU A 42 50.32 11.83 7.09
N GLN A 43 50.14 12.10 8.36
CA GLN A 43 51.27 12.33 9.27
C GLN A 43 52.09 11.09 9.53
N ALA A 44 51.47 9.89 9.60
CA ALA A 44 52.16 8.63 9.83
C ALA A 44 52.81 8.04 8.57
N TRP A 45 52.20 8.23 7.40
CA TRP A 45 52.62 7.59 6.13
C TRP A 45 53.29 8.53 5.13
N GLY A 46 53.18 9.84 5.32
CA GLY A 46 53.69 10.84 4.36
C GLY A 46 52.89 10.95 3.06
N THR A 47 52.14 9.93 2.68
CA THR A 47 51.24 9.87 1.53
C THR A 47 49.96 9.11 1.91
N MET A 48 48.86 9.34 1.23
CA MET A 48 47.60 8.63 1.51
C MET A 48 47.69 7.21 0.90
N PRO A 49 47.70 6.15 1.72
CA PRO A 49 47.61 4.79 1.24
C PRO A 49 46.23 4.44 0.74
N SER A 50 46.12 3.38 -0.04
CA SER A 50 44.84 2.76 -0.33
C SER A 50 44.28 2.12 0.95
N VAL A 51 42.98 2.36 1.25
CA VAL A 51 42.36 1.85 2.46
C VAL A 51 41.40 0.72 2.11
N LYS A 52 41.63 -0.46 2.66
CA LYS A 52 40.77 -1.64 2.55
C LYS A 52 39.96 -1.77 3.85
N TRP A 53 38.65 -1.87 3.73
CA TRP A 53 37.74 -2.02 4.86
C TRP A 53 37.36 -3.49 5.02
N VAL A 54 37.50 -4.01 6.24
CA VAL A 54 37.08 -5.36 6.61
C VAL A 54 36.06 -5.25 7.73
N PHE A 55 34.91 -5.93 7.58
CA PHE A 55 33.83 -5.93 8.57
C PHE A 55 33.86 -7.20 9.39
N THR A 56 33.99 -7.09 10.73
CA THR A 56 34.13 -8.23 11.62
C THR A 56 32.86 -9.08 11.73
N ASP A 57 31.70 -8.54 11.49
CA ASP A 57 30.43 -9.31 11.43
C ASP A 57 30.42 -10.35 10.29
N MET A 58 31.23 -10.18 9.24
CA MET A 58 31.43 -11.19 8.19
C MET A 58 32.33 -12.34 8.59
N LEU A 59 33.20 -12.17 9.63
CA LEU A 59 34.13 -13.18 10.09
C LEU A 59 33.52 -14.13 11.16
N ALA A 60 32.35 -13.76 11.71
CA ALA A 60 31.69 -14.54 12.77
C ALA A 60 30.86 -15.73 12.25
N ASN A 61 30.72 -15.91 10.92
CA ASN A 61 29.97 -17.01 10.32
C ASN A 61 30.75 -17.68 9.19
N PRO A 62 31.57 -18.72 9.47
CA PRO A 62 32.40 -19.40 8.47
C PRO A 62 31.60 -20.20 7.42
N ASP A 63 30.31 -20.44 7.62
CA ASP A 63 29.47 -21.23 6.70
C ASP A 63 28.94 -20.47 5.48
N ASN A 64 29.20 -19.17 5.36
CA ASN A 64 28.81 -18.34 4.21
C ASN A 64 29.92 -18.10 3.17
N LEU A 65 31.00 -18.90 3.21
CA LEU A 65 32.13 -18.82 2.26
C LEU A 65 31.90 -19.55 0.92
N GLY A 66 30.67 -19.81 0.56
CA GLY A 66 30.33 -20.48 -0.71
C GLY A 66 29.32 -19.67 -1.54
N GLN A 67 29.77 -18.67 -2.23
CA GLN A 67 29.22 -17.97 -3.41
C GLN A 67 29.18 -16.45 -3.22
N GLY A 68 30.15 -15.78 -3.81
CA GLY A 68 30.17 -14.33 -3.98
C GLY A 68 31.52 -13.70 -3.77
N ALA A 69 32.46 -14.07 -4.62
CA ALA A 69 33.73 -13.36 -4.71
C ALA A 69 33.52 -11.95 -5.26
N GLY A 70 34.06 -10.97 -4.58
CA GLY A 70 34.39 -9.74 -5.23
C GLY A 70 33.79 -8.48 -4.70
N GLY A 71 34.61 -7.62 -4.27
CA GLY A 71 34.25 -6.23 -4.03
C GLY A 71 35.14 -5.53 -3.02
N ALA A 72 36.44 -5.68 -3.14
CA ALA A 72 37.35 -4.75 -2.49
C ALA A 72 37.23 -3.39 -3.17
N SER A 73 36.54 -2.43 -2.57
CA SER A 73 36.50 -1.05 -3.05
C SER A 73 37.82 -0.37 -2.72
N VAL A 74 38.70 -0.26 -3.73
CA VAL A 74 39.92 0.54 -3.63
C VAL A 74 39.57 1.99 -3.92
N VAL A 75 39.52 2.84 -2.91
CA VAL A 75 39.40 4.29 -3.11
C VAL A 75 40.80 4.86 -3.28
N ARG A 76 41.18 5.19 -4.51
CA ARG A 76 42.36 6.03 -4.81
C ARG A 76 41.98 7.50 -4.70
N ALA A 77 42.64 8.21 -3.82
CA ALA A 77 42.58 9.66 -3.74
C ALA A 77 43.73 10.25 -4.55
N SER A 78 43.47 10.69 -5.79
CA SER A 78 44.38 11.64 -6.47
C SER A 78 43.72 12.22 -7.74
N GLY A 79 43.61 13.56 -7.79
CA GLY A 79 43.46 14.33 -9.02
C GLY A 79 42.05 14.87 -9.35
N PRO A 80 41.94 15.82 -10.30
CA PRO A 80 40.75 16.62 -10.48
C PRO A 80 39.58 15.77 -10.96
N VAL A 81 38.39 16.18 -10.47
CA VAL A 81 37.07 15.53 -10.63
C VAL A 81 36.88 14.98 -12.05
N ALA A 82 37.18 13.70 -12.25
CA ALA A 82 36.59 12.94 -13.35
C ALA A 82 35.22 12.46 -12.86
N LYS A 83 34.19 12.69 -13.68
CA LYS A 83 32.83 12.17 -13.43
C LYS A 83 32.93 10.67 -13.20
N LEU A 84 32.75 10.25 -11.94
CA LEU A 84 32.59 8.85 -11.58
C LEU A 84 31.29 8.37 -12.24
N THR A 85 31.40 7.55 -13.25
CA THR A 85 30.32 6.68 -13.68
C THR A 85 29.96 5.77 -12.51
N PRO A 86 28.73 5.74 -12.02
CA PRO A 86 28.33 4.85 -10.96
C PRO A 86 28.48 3.42 -11.44
N VAL A 87 29.34 2.64 -10.81
CA VAL A 87 29.32 1.20 -10.96
C VAL A 87 28.03 0.72 -10.29
N ALA A 88 27.07 0.30 -11.08
CA ALA A 88 25.82 -0.27 -10.60
C ALA A 88 26.14 -1.48 -9.72
N GLN A 89 25.95 -1.34 -8.42
CA GLN A 89 25.85 -2.50 -7.54
C GLN A 89 24.50 -3.15 -7.80
N PRO A 90 24.42 -4.44 -8.09
CA PRO A 90 23.16 -5.14 -8.12
C PRO A 90 22.68 -5.25 -6.67
N THR A 91 22.00 -4.24 -6.19
CA THR A 91 21.25 -4.36 -4.95
C THR A 91 20.05 -5.24 -5.25
N ASN A 92 19.93 -6.37 -4.58
CA ASN A 92 18.74 -7.23 -4.50
C ASN A 92 17.60 -6.46 -3.79
N PHE A 93 17.31 -5.25 -4.27
CA PHE A 93 16.26 -4.40 -3.73
C PHE A 93 14.97 -4.67 -4.50
N GLU A 94 14.05 -5.37 -3.87
CA GLU A 94 12.73 -5.63 -4.43
C GLU A 94 11.85 -4.38 -4.29
N SER A 95 11.54 -3.77 -5.41
CA SER A 95 10.69 -2.56 -5.46
C SER A 95 9.21 -2.84 -5.20
N HIS A 96 8.77 -4.09 -5.37
CA HIS A 96 7.38 -4.55 -5.34
C HIS A 96 6.43 -3.79 -6.28
N LEU A 97 6.97 -3.07 -7.25
CA LEU A 97 6.19 -2.38 -8.29
C LEU A 97 5.53 -3.39 -9.23
N ILE A 98 4.32 -3.08 -9.65
CA ILE A 98 3.60 -3.86 -10.64
C ILE A 98 4.09 -3.40 -12.02
N GLU A 99 4.92 -4.21 -12.69
CA GLU A 99 5.58 -3.84 -13.96
C GLU A 99 4.60 -3.50 -15.08
N ALA A 100 3.43 -4.14 -15.12
CA ALA A 100 2.38 -3.87 -16.11
C ALA A 100 1.72 -2.48 -15.94
N TYR A 101 1.93 -1.79 -14.82
CA TYR A 101 1.33 -0.50 -14.53
C TYR A 101 2.29 0.61 -14.93
N THR A 102 2.21 1.02 -16.19
CA THR A 102 3.02 2.09 -16.80
C THR A 102 2.14 3.25 -17.24
N PHE A 103 2.74 4.39 -17.58
CA PHE A 103 2.00 5.51 -18.19
C PHE A 103 1.41 5.15 -19.56
N ASP A 104 2.05 4.25 -20.31
CA ASP A 104 1.57 3.82 -21.63
C ASP A 104 0.33 2.91 -21.50
N SER A 105 0.25 2.15 -20.42
CA SER A 105 -0.93 1.31 -20.12
C SER A 105 -2.03 2.06 -19.36
N TYR A 106 -1.80 3.32 -18.96
CA TYR A 106 -2.76 4.15 -18.25
C TYR A 106 -3.61 4.95 -19.22
N CYS A 107 -4.94 4.82 -19.12
CA CYS A 107 -5.85 5.59 -19.97
C CYS A 107 -6.04 7.00 -19.41
N GLU A 108 -5.63 8.01 -20.19
CA GLU A 108 -5.78 9.42 -19.85
C GLU A 108 -7.08 10.00 -20.46
N GLY A 109 -7.85 10.75 -19.66
CA GLY A 109 -9.04 11.45 -20.05
C GLY A 109 -9.17 12.81 -19.34
N ILE A 110 -10.29 13.51 -19.54
CA ILE A 110 -10.50 14.83 -18.96
C ILE A 110 -10.54 14.72 -17.42
N SER A 111 -11.22 13.71 -16.88
CA SER A 111 -11.43 13.53 -15.43
C SER A 111 -10.14 13.20 -14.64
N ASN A 112 -9.10 12.65 -15.27
CA ASN A 112 -7.86 12.28 -14.59
C ASN A 112 -6.62 13.05 -15.07
N ARG A 113 -6.74 13.93 -16.06
CA ARG A 113 -5.62 14.62 -16.71
C ARG A 113 -4.72 15.39 -15.74
N ALA A 114 -5.32 16.08 -14.76
CA ALA A 114 -4.52 16.84 -13.80
C ALA A 114 -3.62 15.94 -12.95
N ALA A 115 -4.15 14.80 -12.48
CA ALA A 115 -3.40 13.82 -11.71
C ALA A 115 -2.30 13.14 -12.57
N VAL A 116 -2.61 12.81 -13.83
CA VAL A 116 -1.66 12.21 -14.76
C VAL A 116 -0.50 13.17 -15.10
N ASN A 117 -0.80 14.43 -15.40
CA ASN A 117 0.23 15.43 -15.69
C ASN A 117 1.15 15.65 -14.50
N MET A 118 0.59 15.74 -13.29
CA MET A 118 1.39 15.85 -12.08
C MET A 118 2.25 14.62 -11.84
N ALA A 119 1.68 13.42 -12.02
CA ALA A 119 2.40 12.15 -11.89
C ALA A 119 3.59 12.07 -12.89
N ARG A 120 3.39 12.47 -14.14
CA ARG A 120 4.47 12.55 -15.16
C ARG A 120 5.55 13.55 -14.75
N ALA A 121 5.17 14.76 -14.33
CA ALA A 121 6.12 15.77 -13.87
C ALA A 121 6.97 15.28 -12.70
N MET A 122 6.38 14.52 -11.78
CA MET A 122 7.11 13.90 -10.66
C MET A 122 8.05 12.78 -11.10
N ALA A 123 7.67 11.98 -12.09
CA ALA A 123 8.52 10.94 -12.64
C ALA A 123 9.71 11.54 -13.40
N GLU A 124 9.50 12.66 -14.10
CA GLU A 124 10.55 13.37 -14.81
C GLU A 124 11.57 14.03 -13.87
N ASN A 125 11.09 14.63 -12.77
CA ASN A 125 11.90 15.40 -11.84
C ASN A 125 11.62 14.99 -10.37
N PRO A 126 12.07 13.82 -9.94
CA PRO A 126 11.77 13.30 -8.61
C PRO A 126 12.43 14.11 -7.47
N ASP A 127 13.36 15.01 -7.75
CA ASP A 127 14.05 15.84 -6.74
C ASP A 127 13.31 17.14 -6.39
N VAL A 128 12.29 17.52 -7.16
CA VAL A 128 11.50 18.74 -6.90
C VAL A 128 10.65 18.57 -5.67
N GLN A 129 10.93 19.34 -4.61
CA GLN A 129 10.27 19.20 -3.30
C GLN A 129 8.86 19.82 -3.21
N THR A 130 8.51 20.71 -4.12
CA THR A 130 7.25 21.50 -4.10
C THR A 130 5.99 20.64 -3.99
N PHE A 131 6.04 19.37 -4.48
CA PHE A 131 4.91 18.45 -4.52
C PHE A 131 5.16 17.19 -3.67
N ASN A 132 5.77 17.35 -2.51
CA ASN A 132 6.10 16.24 -1.62
C ASN A 132 5.48 16.45 -0.23
N PRO A 133 4.60 15.56 0.23
CA PRO A 133 4.15 14.33 -0.43
C PRO A 133 3.13 14.56 -1.56
N PHE A 134 2.98 13.57 -2.44
CA PHE A 134 1.89 13.49 -3.40
C PHE A 134 0.80 12.58 -2.85
N PHE A 135 -0.37 13.16 -2.58
CA PHE A 135 -1.51 12.44 -2.04
C PHE A 135 -2.63 12.35 -3.09
N LEU A 136 -2.88 11.15 -3.57
CA LEU A 136 -3.89 10.85 -4.58
C LEU A 136 -5.09 10.16 -3.93
N TYR A 137 -6.27 10.75 -4.02
CA TYR A 137 -7.44 10.17 -3.40
C TYR A 137 -8.61 10.06 -4.38
N GLY A 138 -9.56 9.18 -4.07
CA GLY A 138 -10.76 8.97 -4.87
C GLY A 138 -11.36 7.59 -4.68
N PRO A 139 -12.52 7.31 -5.26
CA PRO A 139 -13.23 6.04 -5.09
C PRO A 139 -12.39 4.82 -5.45
N SER A 140 -12.82 3.64 -5.02
CA SER A 140 -12.15 2.39 -5.40
C SER A 140 -12.25 2.16 -6.91
N GLY A 141 -11.17 1.60 -7.51
CA GLY A 141 -11.17 1.19 -8.92
C GLY A 141 -11.01 2.30 -9.95
N VAL A 142 -10.73 3.56 -9.57
CA VAL A 142 -10.52 4.67 -10.51
C VAL A 142 -9.09 4.75 -11.09
N GLY A 143 -8.18 3.86 -10.65
CA GLY A 143 -6.83 3.79 -11.21
C GLY A 143 -5.71 4.39 -10.34
N LYS A 144 -5.96 4.68 -9.05
CA LYS A 144 -4.95 5.24 -8.12
C LYS A 144 -3.67 4.40 -8.06
N THR A 145 -3.82 3.12 -7.74
CA THR A 145 -2.71 2.15 -7.65
C THR A 145 -1.92 2.06 -8.95
N HIS A 146 -2.61 2.07 -10.10
CA HIS A 146 -1.97 2.07 -11.42
C HIS A 146 -1.11 3.33 -11.60
N LEU A 147 -1.66 4.50 -11.34
CA LEU A 147 -0.97 5.77 -11.56
C LEU A 147 0.31 5.90 -10.70
N VAL A 148 0.25 5.54 -9.42
CA VAL A 148 1.44 5.61 -8.54
C VAL A 148 2.49 4.56 -8.89
N ASN A 149 2.08 3.37 -9.37
CA ASN A 149 3.03 2.39 -9.91
C ASN A 149 3.66 2.88 -11.22
N ALA A 150 2.91 3.56 -12.09
CA ALA A 150 3.45 4.15 -13.31
C ALA A 150 4.53 5.18 -13.00
N VAL A 151 4.34 6.01 -11.97
CA VAL A 151 5.40 6.92 -11.49
C VAL A 151 6.61 6.13 -11.02
N GLY A 152 6.43 5.12 -10.18
CA GLY A 152 7.52 4.30 -9.64
C GLY A 152 8.32 3.59 -10.74
N ASN A 153 7.64 2.99 -11.72
CA ASN A 153 8.27 2.32 -12.85
C ASN A 153 9.07 3.30 -13.72
N ALA A 154 8.50 4.46 -14.04
CA ALA A 154 9.18 5.48 -14.84
C ALA A 154 10.41 6.05 -14.11
N VAL A 155 10.34 6.25 -12.78
CA VAL A 155 11.50 6.69 -11.98
C VAL A 155 12.58 5.62 -11.97
N ARG A 156 12.21 4.35 -11.77
CA ARG A 156 13.17 3.22 -11.76
C ARG A 156 13.85 3.04 -13.11
N GLU A 157 13.13 3.22 -14.20
CA GLU A 157 13.67 3.15 -15.56
C GLU A 157 14.66 4.30 -15.83
N LYS A 158 14.29 5.53 -15.48
CA LYS A 158 15.09 6.73 -15.73
C LYS A 158 16.25 6.89 -14.76
N PHE A 159 16.10 6.42 -13.52
CA PHE A 159 17.06 6.54 -12.41
C PHE A 159 17.28 5.19 -11.73
N PRO A 160 18.02 4.25 -12.36
CA PRO A 160 18.18 2.87 -11.87
C PRO A 160 18.80 2.75 -10.48
N ASP A 161 19.59 3.75 -10.08
CA ASP A 161 20.27 3.77 -8.78
C ASP A 161 19.34 4.14 -7.62
N ARG A 162 18.10 4.59 -7.91
CA ARG A 162 17.14 4.98 -6.89
C ARG A 162 16.38 3.80 -6.34
N ARG A 163 16.28 3.78 -5.04
CA ARG A 163 15.49 2.79 -4.29
C ARG A 163 14.03 3.23 -4.26
N VAL A 164 13.24 2.74 -5.20
CA VAL A 164 11.80 2.98 -5.29
C VAL A 164 11.06 1.81 -4.67
N LEU A 165 10.31 2.03 -3.60
CA LEU A 165 9.53 1.01 -2.90
C LEU A 165 8.04 1.27 -3.03
N PHE A 166 7.29 0.28 -3.50
CA PHE A 166 5.84 0.21 -3.42
C PHE A 166 5.43 -0.75 -2.30
N VAL A 167 4.51 -0.31 -1.44
CA VAL A 167 3.96 -1.13 -0.37
C VAL A 167 2.50 -0.77 -0.13
N SER A 168 1.63 -1.75 0.09
CA SER A 168 0.29 -1.46 0.60
C SER A 168 0.36 -1.10 2.08
N ALA A 169 -0.53 -0.22 2.52
CA ALA A 169 -0.65 0.16 3.93
C ALA A 169 -0.80 -1.05 4.86
N ARG A 170 -1.54 -2.06 4.42
CA ARG A 170 -1.69 -3.33 5.13
C ARG A 170 -0.37 -4.08 5.28
N ASN A 171 0.41 -4.20 4.19
CA ASN A 171 1.72 -4.87 4.25
C ASN A 171 2.71 -4.10 5.12
N PHE A 172 2.71 -2.77 5.07
CA PHE A 172 3.48 -1.93 5.99
C PHE A 172 3.14 -2.23 7.45
N GLN A 173 1.86 -2.36 7.77
CA GLN A 173 1.38 -2.68 9.12
C GLN A 173 1.79 -4.10 9.55
N VAL A 174 1.70 -5.09 8.66
CA VAL A 174 2.12 -6.47 8.94
C VAL A 174 3.62 -6.52 9.22
N GLN A 175 4.46 -5.92 8.37
CA GLN A 175 5.91 -5.87 8.56
C GLN A 175 6.30 -5.19 9.89
N TYR A 176 5.60 -4.12 10.27
CA TYR A 176 5.80 -3.48 11.58
C TYR A 176 5.39 -4.41 12.74
N ALA A 177 4.27 -5.11 12.61
CA ALA A 177 3.80 -6.04 13.64
C ALA A 177 4.78 -7.22 13.83
N ASP A 178 5.32 -7.76 12.74
CA ASP A 178 6.33 -8.83 12.77
C ASP A 178 7.62 -8.36 13.46
N ALA A 179 8.09 -7.16 13.13
CA ALA A 179 9.24 -6.55 13.81
C ALA A 179 8.97 -6.34 15.31
N ALA A 180 7.77 -5.89 15.68
CA ALA A 180 7.38 -5.70 17.06
C ALA A 180 7.25 -7.03 17.85
N MET A 181 6.83 -8.11 17.18
CA MET A 181 6.80 -9.45 17.77
C MET A 181 8.22 -10.01 17.99
N ALA A 182 9.11 -9.81 17.03
CA ALA A 182 10.51 -10.21 17.15
C ALA A 182 11.20 -9.52 18.34
N ASP A 183 10.98 -8.21 18.53
CA ASP A 183 11.51 -7.45 19.66
C ASP A 183 10.94 -7.89 21.02
N ARG A 184 9.66 -8.33 21.05
CA ARG A 184 9.05 -8.88 22.27
C ARG A 184 9.67 -10.22 22.67
N ASN A 185 9.94 -11.07 21.68
CA ASN A 185 10.45 -12.43 21.91
C ASN A 185 11.94 -12.44 22.23
N ASN A 186 12.69 -11.44 21.80
CA ASN A 186 14.12 -11.32 22.04
C ASN A 186 14.47 -9.90 22.53
N ARG A 187 14.85 -9.76 23.81
CA ARG A 187 15.20 -8.47 24.44
C ARG A 187 16.39 -7.75 23.78
N ASN A 188 17.21 -8.47 23.05
CA ASN A 188 18.35 -7.91 22.30
C ASN A 188 18.02 -7.68 20.82
N SER A 189 16.77 -7.90 20.40
CA SER A 189 16.35 -7.64 19.03
C SER A 189 16.32 -6.14 18.73
N THR A 190 16.70 -5.80 17.51
CA THR A 190 16.64 -4.44 16.96
C THR A 190 15.69 -4.39 15.75
N ALA A 191 14.73 -5.32 15.68
CA ALA A 191 13.90 -5.51 14.50
C ALA A 191 13.05 -4.28 14.15
N ILE A 192 12.49 -3.59 15.16
CA ILE A 192 11.77 -2.33 14.93
C ILE A 192 12.71 -1.26 14.38
N ASN A 193 13.92 -1.14 14.92
CA ASN A 193 14.91 -0.18 14.43
C ASN A 193 15.34 -0.53 13.00
N SER A 194 15.57 -1.80 12.70
CA SER A 194 15.89 -2.28 11.35
C SER A 194 14.77 -1.98 10.36
N PHE A 195 13.52 -2.20 10.75
CA PHE A 195 12.35 -1.82 9.97
C PHE A 195 12.33 -0.31 9.67
N ILE A 196 12.50 0.54 10.68
CA ILE A 196 12.52 1.99 10.50
C ILE A 196 13.67 2.41 9.59
N HIS A 197 14.88 1.90 9.81
CA HIS A 197 16.06 2.21 8.99
C HIS A 197 15.90 1.75 7.54
N PHE A 198 15.29 0.58 7.30
CA PHE A 198 14.98 0.12 5.95
C PHE A 198 14.13 1.16 5.21
N TYR A 199 13.00 1.58 5.79
CA TYR A 199 12.13 2.57 5.17
C TYR A 199 12.80 3.95 5.04
N GLN A 200 13.65 4.35 5.98
CA GLN A 200 14.42 5.59 5.93
C GLN A 200 15.48 5.61 4.83
N SER A 201 15.90 4.44 4.34
CA SER A 201 16.89 4.31 3.26
C SER A 201 16.29 4.44 1.85
N ILE A 202 14.97 4.56 1.72
CA ILE A 202 14.26 4.63 0.45
C ILE A 202 14.35 6.03 -0.16
N ASP A 203 14.52 6.11 -1.50
CA ASP A 203 14.56 7.37 -2.23
C ASP A 203 13.15 7.83 -2.64
N MET A 204 12.27 6.86 -3.00
CA MET A 204 10.88 7.12 -3.29
C MET A 204 10.01 6.04 -2.63
N LEU A 205 9.17 6.46 -1.68
CA LEU A 205 8.24 5.59 -0.97
C LEU A 205 6.82 5.79 -1.50
N ILE A 206 6.20 4.69 -1.94
CA ILE A 206 4.81 4.67 -2.40
C ILE A 206 4.01 3.80 -1.43
N ILE A 207 3.02 4.38 -0.75
CA ILE A 207 2.10 3.64 0.13
C ILE A 207 0.70 3.67 -0.48
N ASP A 208 0.21 2.50 -0.85
CA ASP A 208 -1.13 2.32 -1.43
C ASP A 208 -2.16 2.02 -0.33
N ASP A 209 -3.39 2.54 -0.54
CA ASP A 209 -4.53 2.37 0.37
C ASP A 209 -4.24 2.83 1.81
N PHE A 210 -3.74 4.06 1.95
CA PHE A 210 -3.31 4.65 3.24
C PHE A 210 -4.38 4.60 4.34
N GLN A 211 -5.67 4.58 4.00
CA GLN A 211 -6.79 4.45 4.94
C GLN A 211 -6.74 3.15 5.76
N GLU A 212 -6.01 2.13 5.30
CA GLU A 212 -5.87 0.87 6.03
C GLU A 212 -4.84 0.92 7.17
N ILE A 213 -3.97 1.95 7.22
CA ILE A 213 -3.03 2.10 8.34
C ILE A 213 -3.80 2.37 9.63
N SER A 214 -3.60 1.51 10.61
CA SER A 214 -4.24 1.60 11.92
C SER A 214 -3.26 1.27 13.05
N GLY A 215 -3.65 1.63 14.28
CA GLY A 215 -2.84 1.36 15.46
C GLY A 215 -1.81 2.46 15.76
N GLU A 216 -1.86 2.98 16.99
CA GLU A 216 -1.05 4.11 17.46
C GLU A 216 0.47 3.89 17.26
N LYS A 217 0.96 2.67 17.51
CA LYS A 217 2.39 2.35 17.40
C LYS A 217 2.86 2.33 15.93
N THR A 218 2.05 1.76 15.03
CA THR A 218 2.33 1.76 13.58
C THR A 218 2.34 3.19 13.04
N LEU A 219 1.37 4.00 13.44
CA LEU A 219 1.29 5.42 13.05
C LEU A 219 2.48 6.23 13.58
N LYS A 220 2.98 5.94 14.80
CA LYS A 220 4.21 6.55 15.33
C LYS A 220 5.43 6.15 14.49
N ALA A 221 5.57 4.88 14.13
CA ALA A 221 6.66 4.43 13.27
C ALA A 221 6.60 5.11 11.88
N PHE A 222 5.41 5.14 11.26
CA PHE A 222 5.19 5.88 10.01
C PHE A 222 5.59 7.34 10.13
N PHE A 223 5.21 8.01 11.21
CA PHE A 223 5.55 9.41 11.46
C PHE A 223 7.06 9.66 11.54
N HIS A 224 7.81 8.77 12.18
CA HIS A 224 9.28 8.84 12.23
C HIS A 224 9.90 8.65 10.84
N ILE A 225 9.41 7.69 10.07
CA ILE A 225 9.85 7.44 8.69
C ILE A 225 9.53 8.66 7.81
N PHE A 226 8.30 9.16 7.85
CA PHE A 226 7.86 10.33 7.10
C PHE A 226 8.76 11.54 7.34
N ASN A 227 9.00 11.89 8.62
CA ASN A 227 9.85 13.05 8.96
C ASN A 227 11.27 12.88 8.43
N HIS A 228 11.83 11.67 8.51
CA HIS A 228 13.17 11.40 8.00
C HIS A 228 13.23 11.56 6.48
N LEU A 229 12.30 10.94 5.75
CA LEU A 229 12.24 11.02 4.30
C LEU A 229 12.04 12.46 3.83
N HIS A 230 11.09 13.18 4.46
CA HIS A 230 10.83 14.58 4.12
C HIS A 230 12.05 15.49 4.38
N ALA A 231 12.70 15.36 5.53
CA ALA A 231 13.88 16.15 5.87
C ALA A 231 15.07 15.91 4.93
N ASN A 232 15.16 14.69 4.36
CA ASN A 232 16.20 14.33 3.40
C ASN A 232 15.77 14.51 1.93
N GLY A 233 14.64 15.17 1.68
CA GLY A 233 14.16 15.44 0.33
C GLY A 233 13.72 14.17 -0.43
N ARG A 234 13.43 13.08 0.27
CA ARG A 234 12.97 11.83 -0.35
C ARG A 234 11.50 11.93 -0.74
N LYS A 235 11.14 11.34 -1.88
CA LYS A 235 9.80 11.44 -2.44
C LYS A 235 8.83 10.48 -1.75
N MET A 236 7.61 10.95 -1.51
CA MET A 236 6.55 10.12 -0.94
C MET A 236 5.26 10.28 -1.74
N LEU A 237 4.66 9.15 -2.10
CA LEU A 237 3.38 9.08 -2.78
C LEU A 237 2.40 8.24 -1.94
N PHE A 238 1.20 8.74 -1.78
CA PHE A 238 0.14 8.05 -1.03
C PHE A 238 -1.11 7.95 -1.87
N THR A 239 -1.78 6.81 -1.83
CA THR A 239 -3.14 6.68 -2.35
C THR A 239 -4.12 6.47 -1.19
N CYS A 240 -5.35 6.92 -1.37
CA CYS A 240 -6.41 6.79 -0.39
C CYS A 240 -7.79 6.71 -1.06
N ASP A 241 -8.78 6.12 -0.38
CA ASP A 241 -10.15 6.10 -0.86
C ASP A 241 -10.90 7.43 -0.64
N ARG A 242 -10.37 8.29 0.24
CA ARG A 242 -10.94 9.59 0.64
C ARG A 242 -9.87 10.64 0.88
N SER A 243 -10.29 11.90 0.95
CA SER A 243 -9.38 13.02 1.21
C SER A 243 -8.73 12.95 2.61
N PRO A 244 -7.54 13.59 2.82
CA PRO A 244 -6.94 13.66 4.15
C PRO A 244 -7.84 14.30 5.21
N ALA A 245 -8.78 15.17 4.79
CA ALA A 245 -9.72 15.81 5.71
C ALA A 245 -10.78 14.86 6.26
N GLU A 246 -11.06 13.77 5.54
CA GLU A 246 -12.06 12.77 5.88
C GLU A 246 -11.49 11.58 6.66
N LEU A 247 -10.16 11.49 6.80
CA LEU A 247 -9.48 10.44 7.55
C LEU A 247 -9.70 10.63 9.05
N LYS A 248 -10.66 9.86 9.59
CA LYS A 248 -10.98 9.89 11.03
C LYS A 248 -10.04 8.99 11.83
N GLY A 249 -9.70 9.41 13.04
CA GLY A 249 -8.87 8.62 13.97
C GLY A 249 -7.37 8.79 13.80
N LEU A 250 -6.92 9.61 12.83
CA LEU A 250 -5.53 10.02 12.71
C LEU A 250 -5.26 11.29 13.54
N GLU A 251 -4.08 11.37 14.13
CA GLU A 251 -3.64 12.56 14.83
C GLU A 251 -3.45 13.73 13.84
N GLU A 252 -3.82 14.97 14.26
CA GLU A 252 -3.72 16.16 13.41
C GLU A 252 -2.31 16.41 12.87
N ARG A 253 -1.29 15.99 13.62
CA ARG A 253 0.11 16.08 13.16
C ARG A 253 0.42 15.21 11.94
N ILE A 254 -0.30 14.07 11.75
CA ILE A 254 -0.16 13.20 10.55
C ILE A 254 -0.94 13.81 9.41
N LEU A 255 -2.17 14.25 9.67
CA LEU A 255 -3.04 14.89 8.67
C LEU A 255 -2.40 16.16 8.09
N SER A 256 -1.80 17.01 8.93
CA SER A 256 -1.10 18.22 8.47
C SER A 256 0.06 17.89 7.55
N ARG A 257 0.79 16.80 7.80
CA ARG A 257 1.88 16.33 6.93
C ARG A 257 1.42 15.77 5.60
N LEU A 258 0.35 14.99 5.61
CA LEU A 258 -0.24 14.48 4.37
C LEU A 258 -0.73 15.62 3.46
N ARG A 259 -1.17 16.75 4.05
CA ARG A 259 -1.59 17.97 3.33
C ARG A 259 -0.42 18.89 2.95
N TRP A 260 0.79 18.62 3.40
CA TRP A 260 1.95 19.51 3.21
C TRP A 260 2.34 19.70 1.74
N GLY A 261 2.24 18.64 0.94
CA GLY A 261 2.54 18.65 -0.50
C GLY A 261 1.31 18.94 -1.35
N ILE A 262 1.09 18.13 -2.37
CA ILE A 262 -0.07 18.23 -3.23
C ILE A 262 -1.07 17.11 -2.98
N THR A 263 -2.34 17.48 -2.87
CA THR A 263 -3.46 16.55 -2.73
C THR A 263 -4.36 16.69 -3.95
N LEU A 264 -4.52 15.61 -4.73
CA LEU A 264 -5.33 15.61 -5.93
C LEU A 264 -6.41 14.54 -5.87
N PRO A 265 -7.66 14.88 -6.29
CA PRO A 265 -8.69 13.89 -6.52
C PRO A 265 -8.42 13.10 -7.80
N LEU A 266 -8.83 11.86 -7.81
CA LEU A 266 -8.99 11.04 -8.99
C LEU A 266 -10.46 10.66 -9.08
N ASP A 267 -11.16 11.34 -9.98
CA ASP A 267 -12.60 11.20 -10.13
C ASP A 267 -12.97 9.93 -10.91
N GLN A 268 -14.24 9.59 -10.86
CA GLN A 268 -14.78 8.50 -11.67
C GLN A 268 -14.61 8.83 -13.16
N PRO A 269 -14.30 7.82 -13.99
CA PRO A 269 -14.11 8.02 -15.41
C PRO A 269 -15.42 8.46 -16.09
N ASP A 270 -15.33 9.50 -16.91
CA ASP A 270 -16.44 9.90 -17.78
C ASP A 270 -16.70 8.83 -18.87
N ARG A 271 -17.79 8.98 -19.61
CA ARG A 271 -18.19 8.02 -20.66
C ARG A 271 -17.05 7.77 -21.68
N THR A 272 -16.37 8.81 -22.10
CA THR A 272 -15.29 8.74 -23.09
C THR A 272 -14.12 7.95 -22.53
N LEU A 273 -13.70 8.28 -21.33
CA LEU A 273 -12.61 7.57 -20.65
C LEU A 273 -12.97 6.10 -20.35
N ARG A 274 -14.23 5.81 -19.99
CA ARG A 274 -14.67 4.40 -19.81
C ARG A 274 -14.54 3.61 -21.11
N ARG A 275 -14.93 4.18 -22.23
CA ARG A 275 -14.79 3.60 -23.56
C ARG A 275 -13.31 3.31 -23.87
N ASP A 276 -12.45 4.28 -23.63
CA ASP A 276 -11.01 4.16 -23.86
C ASP A 276 -10.37 3.11 -22.95
N ILE A 277 -10.80 3.01 -21.69
CA ILE A 277 -10.37 1.99 -20.74
C ILE A 277 -10.71 0.56 -21.25
N ILE A 278 -11.93 0.37 -21.79
CA ILE A 278 -12.34 -0.91 -22.38
C ILE A 278 -11.45 -1.22 -23.59
N LEU A 279 -11.25 -0.27 -24.50
CA LEU A 279 -10.44 -0.46 -25.69
C LEU A 279 -8.96 -0.74 -25.35
N CYS A 280 -8.40 -0.05 -24.36
CA CYS A 280 -7.05 -0.32 -23.86
C CYS A 280 -6.92 -1.74 -23.29
N LYS A 281 -7.94 -2.18 -22.50
CA LYS A 281 -7.96 -3.56 -21.99
C LYS A 281 -8.00 -4.57 -23.13
N LEU A 282 -8.91 -4.42 -24.09
CA LEU A 282 -9.03 -5.34 -25.21
C LEU A 282 -7.74 -5.45 -26.03
N ARG A 283 -7.09 -4.31 -26.32
CA ARG A 283 -5.78 -4.27 -27.00
C ARG A 283 -4.69 -4.98 -26.20
N ARG A 284 -4.61 -4.72 -24.89
CA ARG A 284 -3.64 -5.36 -24.01
C ARG A 284 -3.82 -6.87 -23.92
N ASP A 285 -5.06 -7.31 -23.88
CA ASP A 285 -5.42 -8.73 -23.77
C ASP A 285 -5.39 -9.44 -25.15
N GLY A 286 -5.06 -8.73 -26.25
CA GLY A 286 -4.99 -9.27 -27.60
C GLY A 286 -6.36 -9.70 -28.16
N VAL A 287 -7.45 -9.08 -27.68
CA VAL A 287 -8.82 -9.43 -28.09
C VAL A 287 -9.17 -8.67 -29.36
N GLU A 288 -9.30 -9.38 -30.45
CA GLU A 288 -9.76 -8.86 -31.74
C GLU A 288 -11.25 -9.12 -31.96
N GLY A 289 -11.90 -8.27 -32.74
CA GLY A 289 -13.29 -8.49 -33.14
C GLY A 289 -14.35 -8.24 -32.04
N PHE A 290 -14.01 -7.59 -30.94
CA PHE A 290 -14.98 -7.18 -29.93
C PHE A 290 -15.87 -6.05 -30.49
N PRO A 291 -17.22 -6.22 -30.58
CA PRO A 291 -18.08 -5.26 -31.25
C PRO A 291 -18.09 -3.90 -30.54
N MET A 292 -17.94 -2.82 -31.34
CA MET A 292 -17.94 -1.45 -30.81
C MET A 292 -19.26 -1.08 -30.12
N GLU A 293 -20.38 -1.61 -30.60
CA GLU A 293 -21.70 -1.44 -30.00
C GLU A 293 -21.76 -1.98 -28.57
N VAL A 294 -21.05 -3.08 -28.29
CA VAL A 294 -20.93 -3.64 -26.93
C VAL A 294 -20.02 -2.76 -26.06
N VAL A 295 -18.93 -2.21 -26.62
CA VAL A 295 -18.06 -1.26 -25.93
C VAL A 295 -18.85 -0.01 -25.52
N ASP A 296 -19.62 0.56 -26.45
CA ASP A 296 -20.44 1.74 -26.20
C ASP A 296 -21.53 1.45 -25.15
N TYR A 297 -22.20 0.30 -25.25
CA TYR A 297 -23.18 -0.15 -24.25
C TYR A 297 -22.57 -0.28 -22.85
N LEU A 298 -21.39 -0.91 -22.72
CA LEU A 298 -20.70 -1.03 -21.44
C LEU A 298 -20.29 0.34 -20.88
N ALA A 299 -19.81 1.24 -21.72
CA ALA A 299 -19.42 2.59 -21.32
C ALA A 299 -20.63 3.42 -20.84
N ASP A 300 -21.85 3.12 -21.32
CA ASP A 300 -23.10 3.77 -20.90
C ASP A 300 -23.65 3.22 -19.58
N VAL A 301 -23.63 1.89 -19.42
CA VAL A 301 -24.30 1.20 -18.31
C VAL A 301 -23.43 1.13 -17.05
N VAL A 302 -22.11 0.98 -17.21
CA VAL A 302 -21.17 0.85 -16.08
C VAL A 302 -20.63 2.22 -15.72
N SER A 303 -21.11 2.80 -14.64
CA SER A 303 -20.78 4.19 -14.26
C SER A 303 -19.71 4.32 -13.16
N GLU A 304 -19.36 3.23 -12.45
CA GLU A 304 -18.70 3.40 -11.16
C GLU A 304 -17.16 3.33 -11.24
N ASN A 305 -16.58 2.34 -11.89
CA ASN A 305 -15.12 2.22 -11.87
C ASN A 305 -14.53 1.32 -12.97
N ALA A 306 -13.23 1.47 -13.25
CA ALA A 306 -12.51 0.70 -14.25
C ALA A 306 -12.41 -0.81 -13.91
N ARG A 307 -12.43 -1.17 -12.61
CA ARG A 307 -12.37 -2.56 -12.16
C ARG A 307 -13.65 -3.31 -12.56
N GLU A 308 -14.80 -2.66 -12.42
CA GLU A 308 -16.07 -3.22 -12.89
C GLU A 308 -16.12 -3.36 -14.41
N LEU A 309 -15.67 -2.35 -15.17
CA LEU A 309 -15.56 -2.44 -16.61
C LEU A 309 -14.74 -3.67 -17.04
N TYR A 310 -13.62 -3.93 -16.40
CA TYR A 310 -12.81 -5.13 -16.67
C TYR A 310 -13.54 -6.43 -16.33
N GLY A 311 -14.25 -6.46 -15.21
CA GLY A 311 -15.06 -7.60 -14.81
C GLY A 311 -16.17 -7.90 -15.84
N MET A 312 -16.85 -6.86 -16.35
CA MET A 312 -17.89 -6.99 -17.37
C MET A 312 -17.35 -7.53 -18.70
N VAL A 313 -16.24 -6.95 -19.19
CA VAL A 313 -15.57 -7.44 -20.42
C VAL A 313 -15.20 -8.91 -20.27
N ASN A 314 -14.56 -9.30 -19.17
CA ASN A 314 -14.18 -10.69 -18.92
C ASN A 314 -15.40 -11.64 -18.88
N SER A 315 -16.50 -11.18 -18.27
CA SER A 315 -17.72 -11.99 -18.15
C SER A 315 -18.42 -12.17 -19.47
N ILE A 316 -18.46 -11.14 -20.33
CA ILE A 316 -19.01 -11.25 -21.69
C ILE A 316 -18.15 -12.20 -22.52
N MET A 317 -16.83 -12.10 -22.44
CA MET A 317 -15.92 -13.03 -23.11
C MET A 317 -16.13 -14.48 -22.63
N ALA A 318 -16.27 -14.70 -21.32
CA ALA A 318 -16.56 -16.02 -20.77
C ALA A 318 -17.94 -16.57 -21.23
N GLU A 319 -18.94 -15.70 -21.37
CA GLU A 319 -20.26 -16.12 -21.86
C GLU A 319 -20.23 -16.45 -23.34
N SER A 320 -19.45 -15.73 -24.16
CA SER A 320 -19.28 -16.05 -25.58
C SER A 320 -18.65 -17.43 -25.82
N MET A 321 -17.79 -17.88 -24.88
CA MET A 321 -17.19 -19.23 -24.96
C MET A 321 -18.21 -20.37 -24.81
N LYS A 322 -19.43 -20.10 -24.35
CA LYS A 322 -20.51 -21.05 -24.23
C LYS A 322 -21.30 -21.21 -25.55
N THR A 323 -21.12 -20.29 -26.48
CA THR A 323 -21.76 -20.36 -27.82
C THR A 323 -20.82 -21.02 -28.83
N ALA A 324 -21.39 -21.80 -29.75
CA ALA A 324 -20.57 -22.59 -30.73
C ALA A 324 -19.76 -21.69 -31.70
N ASP A 325 -20.22 -20.46 -31.92
CA ASP A 325 -19.61 -19.48 -32.83
C ASP A 325 -18.75 -18.43 -32.14
N TYR A 326 -18.63 -18.48 -30.79
CA TYR A 326 -17.89 -17.50 -29.97
C TYR A 326 -18.29 -16.03 -30.20
N ARG A 327 -19.49 -15.80 -30.74
CA ARG A 327 -19.92 -14.48 -31.20
C ARG A 327 -20.39 -13.61 -30.03
N ILE A 328 -19.80 -12.45 -29.89
CA ILE A 328 -20.22 -11.44 -28.90
C ILE A 328 -21.28 -10.54 -29.54
N THR A 329 -22.41 -10.35 -28.86
CA THR A 329 -23.50 -9.46 -29.32
C THR A 329 -24.00 -8.56 -28.21
N VAL A 330 -24.70 -7.48 -28.59
CA VAL A 330 -25.29 -6.54 -27.62
C VAL A 330 -26.34 -7.22 -26.74
N GLU A 331 -27.14 -8.15 -27.33
CA GLU A 331 -28.14 -8.90 -26.57
C GLU A 331 -27.50 -9.83 -25.51
N MET A 332 -26.32 -10.38 -25.82
CA MET A 332 -25.53 -11.14 -24.84
C MET A 332 -25.08 -10.19 -23.71
N ALA A 333 -24.53 -9.03 -24.02
CA ALA A 333 -24.12 -8.04 -23.04
C ALA A 333 -25.29 -7.59 -22.16
N GLN A 334 -26.45 -7.31 -22.76
CA GLN A 334 -27.68 -6.94 -22.06
C GLN A 334 -28.22 -8.02 -21.11
N ARG A 335 -27.90 -9.29 -21.34
CA ARG A 335 -28.24 -10.39 -20.43
C ARG A 335 -27.23 -10.56 -19.30
N VAL A 336 -25.94 -10.37 -19.59
CA VAL A 336 -24.83 -10.64 -18.67
C VAL A 336 -24.65 -9.49 -17.68
N VAL A 337 -24.61 -8.25 -18.17
CA VAL A 337 -24.30 -7.06 -17.37
C VAL A 337 -25.26 -6.86 -16.19
N PRO A 338 -26.60 -6.93 -16.35
CA PRO A 338 -27.49 -6.76 -15.20
C PRO A 338 -27.32 -7.81 -14.12
N ARG A 339 -26.93 -9.03 -14.47
CA ARG A 339 -26.67 -10.10 -13.48
C ARG A 339 -25.49 -9.74 -12.60
N ILE A 340 -24.43 -9.19 -13.18
CA ILE A 340 -23.20 -8.82 -12.47
C ILE A 340 -23.43 -7.54 -11.67
N VAL A 341 -24.03 -6.51 -12.28
CA VAL A 341 -24.38 -5.25 -11.59
C VAL A 341 -25.33 -5.52 -10.42
N ASN A 342 -26.33 -6.37 -10.60
CA ASN A 342 -27.25 -6.74 -9.52
C ASN A 342 -26.58 -7.63 -8.46
N GLN A 343 -25.59 -8.44 -8.81
CA GLN A 343 -24.77 -9.17 -7.83
C GLN A 343 -23.80 -8.25 -7.07
N ALA A 344 -23.22 -7.25 -7.75
CA ALA A 344 -22.36 -6.25 -7.12
C ALA A 344 -23.19 -5.20 -6.34
N ARG A 345 -24.40 -4.87 -6.78
CA ARG A 345 -25.35 -3.95 -6.13
C ARG A 345 -26.28 -4.62 -5.13
N LYS A 346 -26.21 -5.90 -4.89
CA LYS A 346 -26.73 -6.49 -3.67
C LYS A 346 -25.84 -6.09 -2.46
N GLU A 347 -25.64 -4.79 -2.32
CA GLU A 347 -25.53 -4.20 -1.00
C GLU A 347 -26.90 -4.43 -0.35
N LEU A 348 -26.91 -5.44 0.52
CA LEU A 348 -28.07 -5.75 1.33
C LEU A 348 -28.49 -4.45 2.01
N SER A 349 -29.70 -3.99 1.75
CA SER A 349 -30.22 -2.89 2.53
C SER A 349 -30.31 -3.33 3.98
N PHE A 350 -30.06 -2.43 4.91
CA PHE A 350 -30.19 -2.76 6.34
C PHE A 350 -31.54 -3.41 6.66
N ARG A 351 -32.57 -3.07 5.93
CA ARG A 351 -33.93 -3.61 6.08
C ARG A 351 -34.01 -5.08 5.64
N GLU A 352 -33.35 -5.46 4.57
CA GLU A 352 -33.27 -6.86 4.15
C GLU A 352 -32.52 -7.72 5.16
N ILE A 353 -31.42 -7.20 5.75
CA ILE A 353 -30.71 -7.87 6.84
C ILE A 353 -31.62 -8.04 8.06
N LEU A 354 -32.33 -6.97 8.45
CA LEU A 354 -33.27 -7.01 9.56
C LEU A 354 -34.36 -8.09 9.34
N ASP A 355 -34.96 -8.10 8.16
CA ASP A 355 -36.06 -9.03 7.83
C ASP A 355 -35.54 -10.48 7.78
N LEU A 356 -34.41 -10.74 7.15
CA LEU A 356 -33.81 -12.09 7.08
C LEU A 356 -33.41 -12.62 8.48
N VAL A 357 -32.76 -11.80 9.30
CA VAL A 357 -32.40 -12.21 10.68
C VAL A 357 -33.66 -12.43 11.51
N CYS A 358 -34.68 -11.59 11.35
CA CYS A 358 -35.95 -11.78 12.04
C CYS A 358 -36.66 -13.08 11.61
N GLU A 359 -36.63 -13.42 10.32
CA GLU A 359 -37.15 -14.68 9.79
C GLU A 359 -36.41 -15.88 10.39
N HIS A 360 -35.08 -15.83 10.43
CA HIS A 360 -34.24 -16.89 11.01
C HIS A 360 -34.58 -17.18 12.47
N TYR A 361 -34.86 -16.15 13.28
CA TYR A 361 -35.21 -16.29 14.69
C TYR A 361 -36.74 -16.32 14.93
N ALA A 362 -37.56 -16.44 13.94
CA ALA A 362 -39.02 -16.42 14.00
C ALA A 362 -39.59 -15.23 14.80
N LEU A 363 -39.00 -14.04 14.63
CA LEU A 363 -39.41 -12.79 15.26
C LEU A 363 -39.98 -11.82 14.21
N LYS A 364 -40.82 -10.89 14.65
CA LYS A 364 -41.30 -9.81 13.78
C LYS A 364 -40.33 -8.62 13.84
N SER A 365 -39.98 -8.06 12.69
CA SER A 365 -39.10 -6.87 12.57
C SER A 365 -39.57 -5.70 13.45
N LYS A 366 -40.92 -5.52 13.61
CA LYS A 366 -41.50 -4.53 14.51
C LYS A 366 -41.12 -4.74 15.97
N ASP A 367 -41.00 -5.99 16.44
CA ASP A 367 -40.63 -6.31 17.82
C ASP A 367 -39.14 -6.01 18.07
N VAL A 368 -38.29 -6.30 17.11
CA VAL A 368 -36.85 -6.03 17.17
C VAL A 368 -36.58 -4.51 17.14
N CYS A 369 -37.38 -3.73 16.40
CA CYS A 369 -37.31 -2.27 16.39
C CYS A 369 -37.96 -1.61 17.60
N SER A 370 -38.74 -2.38 18.42
CA SER A 370 -39.46 -1.84 19.59
C SER A 370 -38.50 -1.51 20.75
N LYS A 371 -39.02 -0.84 21.78
CA LYS A 371 -38.29 -0.58 23.04
C LYS A 371 -38.21 -1.80 23.97
N SER A 372 -38.67 -2.97 23.50
CA SER A 372 -38.65 -4.21 24.30
C SER A 372 -37.23 -4.58 24.77
N ARG A 373 -37.10 -4.99 26.04
CA ARG A 373 -35.86 -5.46 26.66
C ARG A 373 -35.88 -6.98 26.92
N LYS A 374 -36.83 -7.72 26.34
CA LYS A 374 -36.86 -9.19 26.45
C LYS A 374 -35.56 -9.76 25.86
N GLY A 375 -34.99 -10.73 26.58
CA GLY A 375 -33.64 -11.24 26.31
C GLY A 375 -33.44 -11.75 24.88
N ASN A 376 -34.40 -12.52 24.32
CA ASN A 376 -34.37 -13.00 22.94
C ASN A 376 -34.40 -11.87 21.90
N ILE A 377 -35.29 -10.86 22.09
CA ILE A 377 -35.39 -9.71 21.18
C ILE A 377 -34.13 -8.85 21.23
N ALA A 378 -33.55 -8.68 22.44
CA ALA A 378 -32.32 -7.93 22.60
C ALA A 378 -31.12 -8.66 21.96
N ALA A 379 -31.03 -9.98 22.04
CA ALA A 379 -29.99 -10.77 21.39
C ALA A 379 -30.05 -10.64 19.87
N VAL A 380 -31.23 -10.85 19.27
CA VAL A 380 -31.44 -10.70 17.82
C VAL A 380 -31.13 -9.27 17.37
N ARG A 381 -31.52 -8.27 18.11
CA ARG A 381 -31.17 -6.87 17.83
C ARG A 381 -29.66 -6.63 17.79
N HIS A 382 -28.89 -7.23 18.70
CA HIS A 382 -27.42 -7.12 18.68
C HIS A 382 -26.82 -7.77 17.41
N ILE A 383 -27.37 -8.93 17.00
CA ILE A 383 -26.97 -9.61 15.75
C ILE A 383 -27.26 -8.72 14.53
N VAL A 384 -28.46 -8.14 14.46
CA VAL A 384 -28.85 -7.22 13.37
C VAL A 384 -27.92 -6.00 13.32
N CYS A 385 -27.52 -5.43 14.49
CA CYS A 385 -26.56 -4.33 14.51
C CYS A 385 -25.20 -4.75 13.96
N TYR A 386 -24.70 -5.91 14.34
CA TYR A 386 -23.42 -6.45 13.90
C TYR A 386 -23.40 -6.74 12.39
N LEU A 387 -24.40 -7.47 11.89
CA LEU A 387 -24.52 -7.80 10.48
C LEU A 387 -24.79 -6.56 9.63
N GLY A 388 -25.62 -5.63 10.13
CA GLY A 388 -25.87 -4.35 9.47
C GLY A 388 -24.59 -3.51 9.31
N GLN A 389 -23.75 -3.44 10.33
CA GLN A 389 -22.45 -2.77 10.23
C GLN A 389 -21.49 -3.51 9.30
N LYS A 390 -21.53 -4.85 9.24
CA LYS A 390 -20.60 -5.68 8.47
C LYS A 390 -20.94 -5.73 6.97
N PHE A 391 -22.24 -5.71 6.63
CA PHE A 391 -22.73 -5.96 5.27
C PHE A 391 -23.38 -4.75 4.59
N THR A 392 -23.42 -3.58 5.26
CA THR A 392 -23.94 -2.35 4.68
C THR A 392 -23.03 -1.17 4.95
N ASP A 393 -23.02 -0.17 4.08
CA ASP A 393 -22.34 1.12 4.27
C ASP A 393 -23.13 2.10 5.16
N VAL A 394 -24.19 1.61 5.81
CA VAL A 394 -25.07 2.43 6.65
C VAL A 394 -24.34 2.84 7.94
N SER A 395 -24.33 4.14 8.25
CA SER A 395 -23.72 4.62 9.49
C SER A 395 -24.40 4.08 10.73
N LEU A 396 -23.63 3.90 11.83
CA LEU A 396 -24.18 3.43 13.12
C LEU A 396 -25.35 4.30 13.63
N SER A 397 -25.31 5.59 13.33
CA SER A 397 -26.40 6.54 13.65
C SER A 397 -27.66 6.26 12.83
N GLN A 398 -27.53 5.82 11.59
CA GLN A 398 -28.65 5.46 10.73
C GLN A 398 -29.21 4.09 11.13
N ILE A 399 -28.36 3.09 11.40
CA ILE A 399 -28.77 1.80 12.00
C ILE A 399 -29.58 2.04 13.27
N GLY A 400 -29.11 2.94 14.15
CA GLY A 400 -29.82 3.30 15.37
C GLY A 400 -31.21 3.91 15.12
N ARG A 401 -31.35 4.76 14.11
CA ARG A 401 -32.64 5.36 13.71
C ARG A 401 -33.62 4.28 13.23
N GLU A 402 -33.19 3.36 12.39
CA GLU A 402 -34.02 2.28 11.85
C GLU A 402 -34.40 1.24 12.91
N LEU A 403 -33.59 1.04 13.93
CA LEU A 403 -33.86 0.17 15.08
C LEU A 403 -34.65 0.86 16.22
N GLY A 404 -35.47 1.86 15.89
CA GLY A 404 -36.37 2.50 16.84
C GLY A 404 -35.76 3.69 17.60
N GLY A 405 -34.85 4.45 16.96
CA GLY A 405 -34.28 5.69 17.48
C GLY A 405 -33.24 5.48 18.58
N ARG A 406 -32.31 4.56 18.39
CA ARG A 406 -31.23 4.27 19.34
C ARG A 406 -29.97 5.07 19.04
N ASP A 407 -29.24 5.43 20.09
CA ASP A 407 -27.99 6.17 19.95
C ASP A 407 -26.87 5.30 19.32
N HIS A 408 -25.99 5.92 18.58
CA HIS A 408 -24.85 5.27 17.93
C HIS A 408 -23.96 4.52 18.93
N SER A 409 -23.83 5.00 20.16
CA SER A 409 -23.09 4.35 21.24
C SER A 409 -23.71 3.00 21.65
N THR A 410 -25.05 2.92 21.66
CA THR A 410 -25.79 1.67 21.92
C THR A 410 -25.56 0.66 20.79
N ILE A 411 -25.55 1.11 19.55
CA ILE A 411 -25.28 0.24 18.39
C ILE A 411 -23.83 -0.28 18.44
N LEU A 412 -22.86 0.60 18.67
CA LEU A 412 -21.45 0.23 18.81
C LEU A 412 -21.23 -0.81 19.93
N HIS A 413 -21.88 -0.61 21.08
CA HIS A 413 -21.83 -1.56 22.18
C HIS A 413 -22.42 -2.92 21.78
N SER A 414 -23.52 -2.92 21.02
CA SER A 414 -24.16 -4.13 20.50
C SER A 414 -23.22 -4.91 19.57
N CYS A 415 -22.55 -4.24 18.64
CA CYS A 415 -21.57 -4.83 17.73
C CYS A 415 -20.40 -5.46 18.50
N LYS A 416 -19.78 -4.72 19.42
CA LYS A 416 -18.68 -5.23 20.24
C LYS A 416 -19.07 -6.44 21.13
N LYS A 417 -20.32 -6.51 21.56
CA LYS A 417 -20.82 -7.64 22.32
C LYS A 417 -20.87 -8.90 21.46
N ILE A 418 -21.39 -8.80 20.23
CA ILE A 418 -21.43 -9.92 19.27
C ILE A 418 -20.02 -10.33 18.85
N GLU A 419 -19.11 -9.39 18.57
CA GLU A 419 -17.71 -9.69 18.25
C GLU A 419 -17.02 -10.52 19.33
N ARG A 420 -17.24 -10.17 20.61
CA ARG A 420 -16.69 -10.94 21.74
C ARG A 420 -17.30 -12.34 21.82
N GLN A 421 -18.61 -12.46 21.65
CA GLN A 421 -19.29 -13.76 21.69
C GLN A 421 -18.86 -14.62 20.49
N PHE A 422 -18.74 -14.05 19.31
CA PHE A 422 -18.22 -14.71 18.10
C PHE A 422 -16.80 -15.27 18.31
N ALA A 423 -15.96 -14.56 19.08
CA ALA A 423 -14.59 -14.99 19.37
C ALA A 423 -14.52 -16.14 20.40
N THR A 424 -15.50 -16.24 21.33
CA THR A 424 -15.45 -17.16 22.48
C THR A 424 -16.37 -18.37 22.37
N ASP A 425 -17.43 -18.30 21.57
CA ASP A 425 -18.46 -19.33 21.47
C ASP A 425 -18.49 -19.92 20.06
N ALA A 426 -18.06 -21.19 19.91
CA ALA A 426 -17.97 -21.87 18.62
C ALA A 426 -19.36 -22.14 18.01
N THR A 427 -20.35 -22.48 18.81
CA THR A 427 -21.72 -22.75 18.35
C THR A 427 -22.39 -21.48 17.85
N PHE A 428 -22.22 -20.40 18.58
CA PHE A 428 -22.72 -19.09 18.17
C PHE A 428 -22.03 -18.58 16.90
N ARG A 429 -20.73 -18.88 16.74
CA ARG A 429 -19.98 -18.54 15.51
C ARG A 429 -20.56 -19.26 14.29
N GLU A 430 -20.77 -20.58 14.38
CA GLU A 430 -21.35 -21.37 13.31
C GLU A 430 -22.76 -20.89 12.93
N GLU A 431 -23.57 -20.50 13.91
CA GLU A 431 -24.90 -19.91 13.67
C GLU A 431 -24.83 -18.60 12.89
N ILE A 432 -23.94 -17.68 13.29
CA ILE A 432 -23.77 -16.39 12.59
C ILE A 432 -23.18 -16.60 11.19
N GLU A 433 -22.22 -17.51 11.00
CA GLU A 433 -21.66 -17.85 9.69
C GLU A 433 -22.72 -18.42 8.73
N ASN A 434 -23.65 -19.20 9.22
CA ASN A 434 -24.80 -19.70 8.44
C ASN A 434 -25.74 -18.57 8.00
N ILE A 435 -26.01 -17.59 8.88
CA ILE A 435 -26.78 -16.39 8.52
C ILE A 435 -26.01 -15.57 7.47
N GLU A 436 -24.71 -15.40 7.64
CA GLU A 436 -23.86 -14.69 6.67
C GLU A 436 -23.84 -15.38 5.29
N LEU A 437 -23.80 -16.70 5.25
CA LEU A 437 -23.91 -17.47 3.99
C LEU A 437 -25.28 -17.26 3.32
N THR A 438 -26.34 -17.11 4.09
CA THR A 438 -27.69 -16.85 3.56
C THR A 438 -27.81 -15.40 3.02
N LEU A 439 -27.16 -14.42 3.69
CA LEU A 439 -27.08 -13.04 3.23
C LEU A 439 -26.27 -12.86 1.94
N ARG A 440 -25.36 -13.77 1.66
CA ARG A 440 -24.52 -13.73 0.43
C ARG A 440 -25.14 -14.45 -0.78
N LYS A 441 -26.26 -15.16 -0.59
CA LYS A 441 -27.03 -15.80 -1.66
C LYS A 441 -28.05 -14.83 -2.25
#